data_9dddbc0f97ae503dbe1e51d145a989d0
#
_entry.id   9dddbc0f97ae503dbe1e51d145a989d0
#
_cell.length_a   1.000
_cell.length_b   1.000
_cell.length_c   1.000
_cell.angle_alpha   90.00
_cell.angle_beta   90.00
_cell.angle_gamma   90.00
#
_symmetry.space_group_name_H-M   'P 1'
#
loop_
_entity.id
_entity.type
_entity.pdbx_description
1 polymer ?
#
loop_
_entity_poly.entity_id
_entity_poly.type
_entity_poly.pdbx_seq_one_letter_code
_entity_poly.pdbx_strand_id
1 'polypeptide(L)'
;MGIKGSSTRQIFFNDCKVPAENLLSERGNGFKIAVNILNLGRIKLAGAAIGGCKRTITQSVMYANERQQFGRPISKYGAIRYKLAEQAIRTYACESAIFRCSKNIEDAIAELTASGMEEGRAKLKGVEQFAVEAAILKVNGSEVLDYEIGRAHV
;
A
#
# COMPACT_ATOMS: atom_id res chain seq x y z
N MET A 1 -15.39 3.09 13.40
CA MET A 1 -14.62 2.11 12.64
C MET A 1 -13.15 2.24 13.01
N GLY A 2 -12.33 1.23 12.77
CA GLY A 2 -10.90 1.19 13.08
C GLY A 2 -10.53 -0.04 13.91
N ILE A 3 -9.25 -0.16 14.24
CA ILE A 3 -8.71 -1.31 14.95
C ILE A 3 -9.02 -1.15 16.45
N LYS A 4 -9.99 -1.91 16.97
CA LYS A 4 -10.37 -1.86 18.38
C LYS A 4 -9.40 -2.58 19.32
N GLY A 5 -8.60 -3.50 18.78
CA GLY A 5 -7.62 -4.29 19.54
C GLY A 5 -6.31 -3.56 19.85
N SER A 6 -6.11 -2.36 19.32
CA SER A 6 -4.93 -1.52 19.59
C SER A 6 -5.34 -0.14 20.06
N SER A 7 -4.46 0.53 20.78
CA SER A 7 -4.67 1.90 21.22
C SER A 7 -3.51 2.80 20.80
N THR A 8 -3.86 4.00 20.32
CA THR A 8 -2.87 5.05 20.07
C THR A 8 -2.71 5.87 21.34
N ARG A 9 -1.50 5.90 21.88
CA ARG A 9 -1.18 6.53 23.16
C ARG A 9 -0.07 7.56 23.02
N GLN A 10 -0.09 8.55 23.90
CA GLN A 10 1.07 9.40 24.12
C GLN A 10 2.07 8.66 25.04
N ILE A 11 3.36 8.78 24.70
CA ILE A 11 4.45 8.23 25.50
C ILE A 11 5.22 9.41 26.10
N PHE A 12 5.42 9.36 27.40
CA PHE A 12 6.15 10.38 28.14
C PHE A 12 7.48 9.81 28.61
N PHE A 13 8.54 10.59 28.42
CA PHE A 13 9.90 10.25 28.87
C PHE A 13 10.28 11.29 29.92
N ASN A 14 10.30 10.89 31.21
CA ASN A 14 10.69 11.77 32.31
C ASN A 14 12.09 11.37 32.76
N ASP A 15 13.05 12.29 32.64
CA ASP A 15 14.46 12.12 33.04
C ASP A 15 15.15 10.83 32.54
N CYS A 16 14.69 10.34 31.36
CA CYS A 16 15.23 9.16 30.74
C CYS A 16 16.61 9.45 30.15
N LYS A 17 17.65 8.90 30.74
CA LYS A 17 19.03 9.02 30.25
C LYS A 17 19.25 8.04 29.10
N VAL A 18 19.65 8.59 27.94
CA VAL A 18 19.96 7.82 26.74
C VAL A 18 21.41 8.11 26.36
N PRO A 19 22.25 7.10 26.07
CA PRO A 19 23.60 7.32 25.58
C PRO A 19 23.65 8.17 24.33
N ALA A 20 24.59 9.07 24.21
CA ALA A 20 24.67 10.01 23.07
C ALA A 20 24.90 9.31 21.74
N GLU A 21 25.59 8.17 21.75
CA GLU A 21 25.81 7.32 20.56
C GLU A 21 24.55 6.70 19.99
N ASN A 22 23.46 6.66 20.77
CA ASN A 22 22.15 6.18 20.29
C ASN A 22 21.35 7.26 19.54
N LEU A 23 21.91 8.45 19.34
CA LEU A 23 21.27 9.50 18.56
C LEU A 23 21.14 9.08 17.10
N LEU A 24 19.90 8.94 16.63
CA LEU A 24 19.60 8.64 15.24
C LEU A 24 19.71 9.92 14.40
N SER A 25 20.80 10.06 13.60
CA SER A 25 21.06 11.25 12.80
C SER A 25 21.34 12.51 13.67
N GLU A 26 21.15 13.68 13.15
CA GLU A 26 21.39 14.96 13.83
C GLU A 26 20.20 15.38 14.71
N ARG A 27 20.47 16.19 15.72
CA ARG A 27 19.42 16.77 16.56
C ARG A 27 18.43 17.58 15.71
N GLY A 28 17.15 17.40 15.96
CA GLY A 28 16.06 18.05 15.23
C GLY A 28 15.55 17.30 13.99
N ASN A 29 16.23 16.28 13.50
CA ASN A 29 15.84 15.53 12.30
C ASN A 29 14.78 14.44 12.55
N GLY A 30 14.39 14.17 13.78
CA GLY A 30 13.47 13.08 14.12
C GLY A 30 12.14 13.13 13.38
N PHE A 31 11.55 14.32 13.27
CA PHE A 31 10.29 14.49 12.53
C PHE A 31 10.44 14.16 11.03
N LYS A 32 11.53 14.62 10.40
CA LYS A 32 11.82 14.33 8.99
C LYS A 32 11.99 12.83 8.74
N ILE A 33 12.70 12.15 9.62
CA ILE A 33 12.88 10.69 9.57
C ILE A 33 11.54 9.98 9.69
N ALA A 34 10.71 10.36 10.66
CA ALA A 34 9.39 9.77 10.88
C ALA A 34 8.47 9.93 9.66
N VAL A 35 8.44 11.10 9.03
CA VAL A 35 7.63 11.36 7.84
C VAL A 35 8.09 10.53 6.64
N ASN A 36 9.41 10.37 6.46
CA ASN A 36 9.96 9.53 5.39
C ASN A 36 9.63 8.03 5.56
N ILE A 37 9.65 7.53 6.79
CA ILE A 37 9.20 6.16 7.11
C ILE A 37 7.72 5.98 6.76
N LEU A 38 6.88 7.00 6.99
CA LEU A 38 5.46 6.95 6.61
C LEU A 38 5.25 6.84 5.09
N ASN A 39 6.09 7.46 4.27
CA ASN A 39 6.01 7.31 2.81
C ASN A 39 6.23 5.86 2.37
N LEU A 40 7.22 5.19 2.94
CA LEU A 40 7.47 3.77 2.69
C LEU A 40 6.30 2.90 3.21
N GLY A 41 5.76 3.24 4.37
CA GLY A 41 4.59 2.57 4.95
C GLY A 41 3.35 2.66 4.06
N ARG A 42 3.15 3.79 3.37
CA ARG A 42 2.04 3.99 2.42
C ARG A 42 2.13 3.05 1.22
N ILE A 43 3.31 2.89 0.62
CA ILE A 43 3.53 1.96 -0.50
C ILE A 43 3.32 0.51 -0.05
N LYS A 44 3.84 0.15 1.13
CA LYS A 44 3.63 -1.19 1.70
C LYS A 44 2.15 -1.50 1.94
N LEU A 45 1.38 -0.52 2.42
CA LEU A 45 -0.05 -0.68 2.63
C LEU A 45 -0.77 -0.94 1.30
N ALA A 46 -0.45 -0.18 0.26
CA ALA A 46 -1.01 -0.38 -1.07
C ALA A 46 -0.68 -1.80 -1.60
N GLY A 47 0.57 -2.25 -1.45
CA GLY A 47 0.98 -3.60 -1.84
C GLY A 47 0.23 -4.71 -1.08
N ALA A 48 0.01 -4.53 0.21
CA ALA A 48 -0.77 -5.46 1.03
C ALA A 48 -2.25 -5.51 0.56
N ALA A 49 -2.83 -4.35 0.23
CA ALA A 49 -4.18 -4.27 -0.30
C ALA A 49 -4.35 -5.05 -1.61
N ILE A 50 -3.38 -4.96 -2.54
CA ILE A 50 -3.41 -5.73 -3.80
C ILE A 50 -3.36 -7.23 -3.57
N GLY A 51 -2.60 -7.71 -2.59
CA GLY A 51 -2.63 -9.11 -2.18
C GLY A 51 -4.03 -9.57 -1.75
N GLY A 52 -4.73 -8.72 -0.98
CA GLY A 52 -6.14 -8.91 -0.61
C GLY A 52 -7.07 -8.93 -1.83
N CYS A 53 -6.92 -7.97 -2.74
CA CYS A 53 -7.72 -7.88 -3.98
C CYS A 53 -7.62 -9.17 -4.82
N LYS A 54 -6.41 -9.65 -5.09
CA LYS A 54 -6.19 -10.88 -5.86
C LYS A 54 -6.89 -12.09 -5.24
N ARG A 55 -6.81 -12.22 -3.91
CA ARG A 55 -7.49 -13.30 -3.19
C ARG A 55 -9.02 -13.18 -3.31
N THR A 56 -9.55 -11.97 -3.13
CA THR A 56 -10.98 -11.68 -3.21
C THR A 56 -11.54 -11.96 -4.61
N ILE A 57 -10.84 -11.54 -5.68
CA ILE A 57 -11.22 -11.84 -7.07
C ILE A 57 -11.28 -13.35 -7.29
N THR A 58 -10.26 -14.10 -6.86
CA THR A 58 -10.25 -15.56 -7.01
C THR A 58 -11.47 -16.18 -6.34
N GLN A 59 -11.79 -15.79 -5.11
CA GLN A 59 -12.97 -16.29 -4.41
C GLN A 59 -14.28 -15.89 -5.12
N SER A 60 -14.38 -14.66 -5.60
CA SER A 60 -15.55 -14.18 -6.33
C SER A 60 -15.79 -14.96 -7.62
N VAL A 61 -14.73 -15.26 -8.38
CA VAL A 61 -14.81 -16.05 -9.63
C VAL A 61 -15.23 -17.48 -9.33
N MET A 62 -14.64 -18.10 -8.31
CA MET A 62 -15.01 -19.47 -7.91
C MET A 62 -16.48 -19.53 -7.52
N TYR A 63 -16.91 -18.67 -6.61
CA TYR A 63 -18.30 -18.59 -6.18
C TYR A 63 -19.26 -18.35 -7.33
N ALA A 64 -18.94 -17.39 -8.24
CA ALA A 64 -19.79 -17.09 -9.38
C ALA A 64 -19.94 -18.25 -10.37
N ASN A 65 -18.96 -19.15 -10.46
CA ASN A 65 -19.02 -20.34 -11.28
C ASN A 65 -19.81 -21.49 -10.61
N GLU A 66 -19.81 -21.56 -9.30
CA GLU A 66 -20.50 -22.61 -8.53
C GLU A 66 -21.98 -22.27 -8.28
N ARG A 67 -22.26 -21.01 -7.97
CA ARG A 67 -23.60 -20.54 -7.61
C ARG A 67 -24.53 -20.57 -8.83
N GLN A 68 -25.63 -21.34 -8.72
CA GLN A 68 -26.65 -21.47 -9.74
C GLN A 68 -27.86 -20.57 -9.43
N GLN A 69 -28.35 -19.86 -10.43
CA GLN A 69 -29.63 -19.14 -10.40
C GLN A 69 -30.27 -19.15 -11.79
N PHE A 70 -31.58 -19.30 -11.83
CA PHE A 70 -32.34 -19.35 -13.09
C PHE A 70 -31.79 -20.37 -14.10
N GLY A 71 -31.37 -21.55 -13.59
CA GLY A 71 -30.94 -22.68 -14.41
C GLY A 71 -29.49 -22.61 -14.94
N ARG A 72 -28.66 -21.67 -14.48
CA ARG A 72 -27.25 -21.56 -14.91
C ARG A 72 -26.36 -20.86 -13.86
N PRO A 73 -25.02 -21.03 -13.91
CA PRO A 73 -24.10 -20.33 -13.05
C PRO A 73 -24.24 -18.80 -13.17
N ILE A 74 -24.12 -18.10 -12.05
CA ILE A 74 -24.28 -16.64 -12.06
C ILE A 74 -23.19 -15.93 -12.86
N SER A 75 -22.02 -16.56 -13.06
CA SER A 75 -20.95 -16.08 -13.93
C SER A 75 -21.38 -15.88 -15.40
N LYS A 76 -22.49 -16.45 -15.82
CA LYS A 76 -23.02 -16.32 -17.18
C LYS A 76 -23.90 -15.06 -17.38
N TYR A 77 -24.19 -14.31 -16.31
CA TYR A 77 -24.97 -13.08 -16.38
C TYR A 77 -24.10 -11.87 -16.62
N GLY A 78 -24.55 -10.95 -17.49
CA GLY A 78 -23.79 -9.76 -17.87
C GLY A 78 -23.41 -8.87 -16.70
N ALA A 79 -24.33 -8.67 -15.74
CA ALA A 79 -24.06 -7.86 -14.55
C ALA A 79 -22.93 -8.43 -13.68
N ILE A 80 -22.90 -9.76 -13.50
CA ILE A 80 -21.83 -10.43 -12.72
C ILE A 80 -20.50 -10.37 -13.48
N ARG A 81 -20.54 -10.65 -14.80
CA ARG A 81 -19.34 -10.56 -15.66
C ARG A 81 -18.73 -9.16 -15.63
N TYR A 82 -19.57 -8.13 -15.71
CA TYR A 82 -19.13 -6.75 -15.61
C TYR A 82 -18.41 -6.47 -14.26
N LYS A 83 -19.02 -6.89 -13.16
CA LYS A 83 -18.41 -6.70 -11.83
C LYS A 83 -17.06 -7.42 -11.68
N LEU A 84 -16.96 -8.67 -12.14
CA LEU A 84 -15.71 -9.43 -12.11
C LEU A 84 -14.63 -8.80 -13.00
N ALA A 85 -15.01 -8.27 -14.17
CA ALA A 85 -14.10 -7.56 -15.05
C ALA A 85 -13.59 -6.26 -14.41
N GLU A 86 -14.46 -5.46 -13.79
CA GLU A 86 -14.09 -4.24 -13.07
C GLU A 86 -13.11 -4.54 -11.92
N GLN A 87 -13.33 -5.61 -11.17
CA GLN A 87 -12.41 -6.05 -10.13
C GLN A 87 -11.01 -6.31 -10.72
N ALA A 88 -10.93 -7.09 -11.78
CA ALA A 88 -9.65 -7.42 -12.43
C ALA A 88 -8.95 -6.16 -12.97
N ILE A 89 -9.68 -5.27 -13.64
CA ILE A 89 -9.15 -4.04 -14.22
C ILE A 89 -8.58 -3.12 -13.14
N ARG A 90 -9.35 -2.87 -12.07
CA ARG A 90 -8.92 -1.98 -10.96
C ARG A 90 -7.70 -2.53 -10.23
N THR A 91 -7.70 -3.82 -9.95
CA THR A 91 -6.56 -4.49 -9.32
C THR A 91 -5.31 -4.42 -10.19
N TYR A 92 -5.44 -4.70 -11.49
CA TYR A 92 -4.32 -4.62 -12.43
C TYR A 92 -3.74 -3.20 -12.55
N ALA A 93 -4.62 -2.19 -12.67
CA ALA A 93 -4.20 -0.80 -12.77
C ALA A 93 -3.46 -0.34 -11.51
N CYS A 94 -4.00 -0.67 -10.33
CA CYS A 94 -3.39 -0.33 -9.05
C CYS A 94 -2.05 -1.07 -8.84
N GLU A 95 -1.98 -2.35 -9.15
CA GLU A 95 -0.74 -3.14 -9.09
C GLU A 95 0.35 -2.56 -10.01
N SER A 96 -0.01 -2.25 -11.25
CA SER A 96 0.90 -1.64 -12.22
C SER A 96 1.46 -0.30 -11.72
N ALA A 97 0.62 0.53 -11.10
CA ALA A 97 1.03 1.80 -10.53
C ALA A 97 1.99 1.62 -9.33
N ILE A 98 1.76 0.63 -8.48
CA ILE A 98 2.63 0.31 -7.34
C ILE A 98 4.01 -0.12 -7.83
N PHE A 99 4.08 -1.05 -8.79
CA PHE A 99 5.35 -1.52 -9.34
C PHE A 99 6.10 -0.40 -10.08
N ARG A 100 5.39 0.46 -10.81
CA ARG A 100 6.00 1.62 -11.47
C ARG A 100 6.58 2.59 -10.44
N CYS A 101 5.86 2.91 -9.38
CA CYS A 101 6.34 3.78 -8.32
C CYS A 101 7.56 3.18 -7.62
N SER A 102 7.53 1.89 -7.30
CA SER A 102 8.67 1.19 -6.70
C SER A 102 9.90 1.24 -7.59
N LYS A 103 9.75 1.01 -8.90
CA LYS A 103 10.85 1.10 -9.87
C LYS A 103 11.41 2.52 -9.97
N ASN A 104 10.55 3.52 -10.00
CA ASN A 104 10.98 4.92 -10.03
C ASN A 104 11.80 5.30 -8.78
N ILE A 105 11.41 4.80 -7.61
CA ILE A 105 12.18 4.99 -6.37
C ILE A 105 13.55 4.30 -6.44
N GLU A 106 13.60 3.07 -6.94
CA GLU A 106 14.88 2.34 -7.11
C GLU A 106 15.81 3.08 -8.06
N ASP A 107 15.28 3.58 -9.19
CA ASP A 107 16.05 4.34 -10.17
C ASP A 107 16.59 5.66 -9.57
N ALA A 108 15.75 6.39 -8.84
CA ALA A 108 16.18 7.61 -8.16
C ALA A 108 17.27 7.34 -7.09
N ILE A 109 17.17 6.25 -6.34
CA ILE A 109 18.18 5.84 -5.37
C ILE A 109 19.50 5.52 -6.09
N ALA A 110 19.44 4.79 -7.20
CA ALA A 110 20.60 4.43 -8.00
C ALA A 110 21.31 5.68 -8.56
N GLU A 111 20.56 6.63 -9.12
CA GLU A 111 21.09 7.90 -9.62
C GLU A 111 21.76 8.73 -8.52
N LEU A 112 21.11 8.87 -7.35
CA LEU A 112 21.67 9.59 -6.22
C LEU A 112 22.95 8.95 -5.68
N THR A 113 22.99 7.61 -5.62
CA THR A 113 24.19 6.87 -5.21
C THR A 113 25.33 7.04 -6.22
N ALA A 114 25.01 6.95 -7.52
CA ALA A 114 25.99 7.17 -8.60
C ALA A 114 26.56 8.60 -8.62
N SER A 115 25.80 9.58 -8.14
CA SER A 115 26.26 10.97 -7.95
C SER A 115 27.20 11.18 -6.74
N GLY A 116 27.51 10.11 -6.01
CA GLY A 116 28.40 10.14 -4.83
C GLY A 116 27.69 10.40 -3.49
N MET A 117 26.36 10.32 -3.47
CA MET A 117 25.63 10.43 -2.20
C MET A 117 25.80 9.15 -1.38
N GLU A 118 25.93 9.32 -0.06
CA GLU A 118 25.96 8.19 0.88
C GLU A 118 24.65 7.37 0.76
N GLU A 119 24.76 6.03 0.77
CA GLU A 119 23.67 5.10 0.44
C GLU A 119 22.41 5.29 1.31
N GLY A 120 22.59 5.47 2.63
CA GLY A 120 21.46 5.69 3.54
C GLY A 120 20.73 6.98 3.23
N ARG A 121 21.46 8.04 2.90
CA ARG A 121 20.90 9.34 2.51
C ARG A 121 20.23 9.29 1.13
N ALA A 122 20.80 8.55 0.19
CA ALA A 122 20.22 8.32 -1.13
C ALA A 122 18.88 7.59 -1.03
N LYS A 123 18.78 6.55 -0.19
CA LYS A 123 17.53 5.83 0.09
C LYS A 123 16.45 6.75 0.64
N LEU A 124 16.76 7.57 1.64
CA LEU A 124 15.79 8.52 2.20
C LEU A 124 15.32 9.54 1.16
N LYS A 125 16.24 10.13 0.39
CA LYS A 125 15.90 11.10 -0.64
C LYS A 125 15.14 10.50 -1.81
N GLY A 126 15.48 9.32 -2.25
CA GLY A 126 14.76 8.61 -3.32
C GLY A 126 13.29 8.36 -2.94
N VAL A 127 13.03 7.91 -1.71
CA VAL A 127 11.66 7.74 -1.21
C VAL A 127 10.93 9.08 -1.07
N GLU A 128 11.60 10.13 -0.61
CA GLU A 128 11.03 11.48 -0.44
C GLU A 128 10.52 12.07 -1.76
N GLN A 129 11.20 11.83 -2.88
CA GLN A 129 10.81 12.31 -4.21
C GLN A 129 9.42 11.82 -4.64
N PHE A 130 9.01 10.64 -4.20
CA PHE A 130 7.73 10.00 -4.57
C PHE A 130 6.70 9.98 -3.43
N ALA A 131 6.77 10.96 -2.52
CA ALA A 131 5.86 11.05 -1.38
C ALA A 131 4.39 11.26 -1.79
N VAL A 132 4.16 11.98 -2.89
CA VAL A 132 2.81 12.23 -3.44
C VAL A 132 2.25 10.95 -4.03
N GLU A 133 3.02 10.27 -4.88
CA GLU A 133 2.66 8.99 -5.47
C GLU A 133 2.37 7.94 -4.39
N ALA A 134 3.20 7.86 -3.36
CA ALA A 134 2.99 6.97 -2.22
C ALA A 134 1.66 7.25 -1.50
N ALA A 135 1.30 8.54 -1.35
CA ALA A 135 0.04 8.92 -0.73
C ALA A 135 -1.16 8.54 -1.60
N ILE A 136 -1.10 8.79 -2.91
CA ILE A 136 -2.14 8.41 -3.88
C ILE A 136 -2.31 6.89 -3.89
N LEU A 137 -1.22 6.13 -3.98
CA LEU A 137 -1.26 4.67 -4.01
C LEU A 137 -1.86 4.08 -2.74
N LYS A 138 -1.57 4.65 -1.56
CA LYS A 138 -2.17 4.22 -0.30
C LYS A 138 -3.68 4.35 -0.32
N VAL A 139 -4.21 5.49 -0.76
CA VAL A 139 -5.65 5.75 -0.85
C VAL A 139 -6.27 4.83 -1.90
N ASN A 140 -5.75 4.86 -3.13
CA ASN A 140 -6.27 4.05 -4.24
C ASN A 140 -6.28 2.56 -3.91
N GLY A 141 -5.19 2.01 -3.36
CA GLY A 141 -5.13 0.59 -2.98
C GLY A 141 -6.17 0.20 -1.94
N SER A 142 -6.42 1.05 -0.94
CA SER A 142 -7.45 0.78 0.07
C SER A 142 -8.88 0.87 -0.50
N GLU A 143 -9.14 1.82 -1.40
CA GLU A 143 -10.44 1.97 -2.05
C GLU A 143 -10.73 0.83 -3.04
N VAL A 144 -9.70 0.37 -3.78
CA VAL A 144 -9.84 -0.82 -4.64
C VAL A 144 -10.18 -2.04 -3.81
N LEU A 145 -9.49 -2.26 -2.68
CA LEU A 145 -9.78 -3.39 -1.79
C LEU A 145 -11.20 -3.31 -1.21
N ASP A 146 -11.66 -2.14 -0.80
CA ASP A 146 -13.03 -1.94 -0.30
C ASP A 146 -14.07 -2.26 -1.39
N TYR A 147 -13.83 -1.81 -2.62
CA TYR A 147 -14.64 -2.17 -3.78
C TYR A 147 -14.71 -3.68 -4.01
N GLU A 148 -13.56 -4.37 -3.93
CA GLU A 148 -13.45 -5.82 -4.11
C GLU A 148 -14.29 -6.58 -3.07
N ILE A 149 -14.10 -6.24 -1.79
CA ILE A 149 -14.84 -6.87 -0.68
C ILE A 149 -16.34 -6.62 -0.81
N GLY A 150 -16.75 -5.40 -1.15
CA GLY A 150 -18.15 -5.07 -1.35
C GLY A 150 -18.82 -5.84 -2.49
N ARG A 151 -18.05 -6.35 -3.46
CA ARG A 151 -18.56 -7.17 -4.58
C ARG A 151 -18.54 -8.68 -4.29
N ALA A 152 -17.68 -9.13 -3.38
CA ALA A 152 -17.65 -10.53 -2.97
C ALA A 152 -18.88 -10.95 -2.15
N HIS A 153 -19.63 -10.01 -1.62
CA HIS A 153 -20.83 -10.24 -0.81
C HIS A 153 -22.16 -10.19 -1.60
N VAL A 154 -22.12 -10.13 -2.93
CA VAL A 154 -23.32 -10.05 -3.78
C VAL A 154 -23.81 -11.41 -4.22
#